data_a29ddaf264b8629a2144dc114c37f050
#
_entry.id   a29ddaf264b8629a2144dc114c37f050
#
_cell.length_a   1.000
_cell.length_b   1.000
_cell.length_c   1.000
_cell.angle_alpha   90.00
_cell.angle_beta   90.00
_cell.angle_gamma   90.00
#
_symmetry.space_group_name_H-M   'P 1'
#
loop_
_entity.id
_entity.type
_entity.pdbx_description
1 polymer ?
#
loop_
_entity_poly.entity_id
_entity_poly.type
_entity_poly.pdbx_seq_one_letter_code
_entity_poly.pdbx_strand_id
1 'polypeptide(L)'
;MFKTHKSLSTWRRMLVGMVILAVALLAFGTRKTDNNNELTTTNGETIQVGWLSPEFAVGPTMYSAQIMGFAGGTPFAKQVEYSLVDGMPIMEGDIALNLNQTSYAGTGVPLAKYYWPNNLVAYEIAPNFTNQARITDAIAHWEKFTSIRFIQRDSSNAKQYPNYVYFQPSDGCWSYVGMQGGKQAIGLAAGCSLGNTVHEIGHAVGLWHEQSRIDRDDHVTILYENIVTSMAFNFNKHVTDGEDIGGYDFGSIMHYPRKAFSKNGKDTIVPKNDEPIGQRDVLSPGDIAAVEYMYAKLKK
;
A
#
# COMPACT_ATOMS: atom_id res chain seq x y z
N MET A 1 54.17 44.53 -37.98
CA MET A 1 54.99 44.20 -36.82
C MET A 1 54.06 43.60 -35.72
N PHE A 2 54.31 42.42 -35.38
CA PHE A 2 53.59 41.46 -34.56
C PHE A 2 53.17 41.90 -33.16
N LYS A 3 52.05 41.45 -32.67
CA LYS A 3 51.97 40.60 -31.42
C LYS A 3 50.60 39.98 -31.23
N THR A 4 50.61 38.69 -31.19
CA THR A 4 49.54 37.76 -30.80
C THR A 4 49.24 37.88 -29.32
N HIS A 5 47.92 37.87 -28.92
CA HIS A 5 47.51 37.53 -27.60
C HIS A 5 46.47 36.41 -27.67
N LYS A 6 46.88 35.25 -27.15
CA LYS A 6 46.00 34.10 -26.86
C LYS A 6 45.11 34.44 -25.67
N SER A 7 43.80 34.35 -25.86
CA SER A 7 42.82 34.34 -24.78
C SER A 7 42.56 32.88 -24.35
N LEU A 8 42.87 32.55 -23.11
CA LEU A 8 42.48 31.29 -22.45
C LEU A 8 41.02 31.40 -22.02
N SER A 9 40.18 30.64 -22.66
CA SER A 9 38.82 30.40 -22.18
C SER A 9 38.82 29.41 -21.05
N THR A 10 38.52 29.88 -19.85
CA THR A 10 38.29 29.09 -18.65
C THR A 10 36.97 28.30 -18.78
N TRP A 11 37.08 27.04 -19.01
CA TRP A 11 35.96 26.08 -18.88
C TRP A 11 35.64 25.90 -17.40
N ARG A 12 34.56 26.52 -16.92
CA ARG A 12 33.93 26.16 -15.66
C ARG A 12 33.24 24.82 -15.84
N ARG A 13 33.89 23.78 -15.38
CA ARG A 13 33.25 22.48 -15.16
C ARG A 13 32.27 22.62 -13.99
N MET A 14 30.97 22.65 -14.28
CA MET A 14 29.93 22.34 -13.28
C MET A 14 30.08 20.86 -12.93
N LEU A 15 30.62 20.59 -11.75
CA LEU A 15 30.45 19.31 -11.07
C LEU A 15 28.98 19.21 -10.64
N VAL A 16 28.20 18.48 -11.40
CA VAL A 16 26.93 17.94 -10.92
C VAL A 16 27.29 16.89 -9.89
N GLY A 17 27.16 17.25 -8.64
CA GLY A 17 27.33 16.31 -7.53
C GLY A 17 26.23 15.25 -7.61
N MET A 18 26.58 14.08 -8.12
CA MET A 18 25.79 12.86 -8.00
C MET A 18 25.83 12.47 -6.52
N VAL A 19 24.80 12.84 -5.75
CA VAL A 19 24.58 12.29 -4.42
C VAL A 19 24.15 10.85 -4.62
N ILE A 20 25.12 9.94 -4.59
CA ILE A 20 24.87 8.52 -4.44
C ILE A 20 24.39 8.34 -3.00
N LEU A 21 23.08 8.18 -2.81
CA LEU A 21 22.50 7.79 -1.55
C LEU A 21 22.95 6.34 -1.30
N ALA A 22 23.97 6.16 -0.48
CA ALA A 22 24.38 4.85 -0.01
C ALA A 22 23.24 4.35 0.92
N VAL A 23 22.40 3.46 0.40
CA VAL A 23 21.51 2.64 1.22
C VAL A 23 22.45 1.70 2.00
N ALA A 24 22.66 2.02 3.27
CA ALA A 24 23.35 1.10 4.18
C ALA A 24 22.42 -0.10 4.42
N LEU A 25 22.63 -1.16 3.63
CA LEU A 25 22.07 -2.49 3.92
C LEU A 25 22.78 -3.02 5.17
N LEU A 26 22.18 -2.80 6.33
CA LEU A 26 22.50 -3.60 7.52
C LEU A 26 21.62 -4.86 7.46
N ALA A 27 22.09 -5.85 6.71
CA ALA A 27 21.51 -7.18 6.72
C ALA A 27 22.04 -7.93 7.96
N PHE A 28 21.18 -8.16 8.94
CA PHE A 28 21.43 -9.17 9.98
C PHE A 28 20.19 -10.03 10.17
N GLY A 29 20.35 -11.33 10.01
CA GLY A 29 19.49 -12.34 10.57
C GLY A 29 18.97 -13.36 9.57
N THR A 30 19.54 -14.55 9.61
CA THR A 30 19.07 -15.77 8.95
C THR A 30 17.77 -16.26 9.58
N ARG A 31 16.81 -16.59 8.71
CA ARG A 31 15.54 -17.23 9.06
C ARG A 31 15.80 -18.55 9.78
N LYS A 32 15.33 -18.69 11.03
CA LYS A 32 15.06 -19.98 11.67
C LYS A 32 13.56 -20.11 11.84
N THR A 33 12.92 -20.92 11.02
CA THR A 33 11.58 -21.42 11.28
C THR A 33 11.75 -22.67 12.15
N ASP A 34 11.48 -22.53 13.43
CA ASP A 34 11.26 -23.70 14.28
C ASP A 34 9.84 -24.22 14.04
N ASN A 35 9.63 -25.55 14.24
CA ASN A 35 8.37 -26.27 13.98
C ASN A 35 7.15 -25.79 14.79
N ASN A 36 7.19 -24.62 15.45
CA ASN A 36 6.20 -24.12 16.39
C ASN A 36 5.37 -22.94 15.88
N ASN A 37 5.34 -22.64 14.57
CA ASN A 37 4.65 -21.45 14.06
C ASN A 37 5.04 -20.12 14.75
N GLU A 38 6.28 -19.96 15.12
CA GLU A 38 6.81 -18.76 15.74
C GLU A 38 7.76 -18.03 14.79
N LEU A 39 7.63 -16.71 14.69
CA LEU A 39 8.55 -15.83 14.00
C LEU A 39 9.31 -15.01 15.05
N THR A 40 10.63 -15.10 15.09
CA THR A 40 11.44 -14.22 15.95
C THR A 40 11.92 -13.01 15.14
N THR A 41 11.59 -11.82 15.59
CA THR A 41 12.01 -10.56 14.99
C THR A 41 13.49 -10.27 15.28
N THR A 42 14.08 -9.34 14.55
CA THR A 42 15.50 -8.93 14.73
C THR A 42 15.80 -8.33 16.09
N ASN A 43 14.79 -7.85 16.82
CA ASN A 43 14.90 -7.36 18.21
C ASN A 43 14.61 -8.45 19.27
N GLY A 44 14.43 -9.71 18.84
CA GLY A 44 14.24 -10.86 19.73
C GLY A 44 12.79 -11.07 20.20
N GLU A 45 11.81 -10.35 19.66
CA GLU A 45 10.39 -10.62 19.95
C GLU A 45 9.94 -11.88 19.20
N THR A 46 9.28 -12.79 19.91
CA THR A 46 8.66 -13.98 19.31
C THR A 46 7.19 -13.69 19.02
N ILE A 47 6.78 -13.89 17.76
CA ILE A 47 5.41 -13.73 17.29
C ILE A 47 4.85 -15.10 16.96
N GLN A 48 3.67 -15.40 17.46
CA GLN A 48 2.91 -16.57 17.01
C GLN A 48 2.34 -16.27 15.62
N VAL A 49 2.84 -16.93 14.59
CA VAL A 49 2.42 -16.71 13.19
C VAL A 49 0.91 -16.94 13.00
N GLY A 50 0.30 -17.80 13.82
CA GLY A 50 -1.15 -18.04 13.82
C GLY A 50 -2.01 -16.84 14.26
N TRP A 51 -1.40 -15.76 14.79
CA TRP A 51 -2.09 -14.52 15.13
C TRP A 51 -1.90 -13.42 14.09
N LEU A 52 -0.98 -13.62 13.14
CA LEU A 52 -0.92 -12.80 11.94
C LEU A 52 -2.06 -13.26 11.03
N SER A 53 -2.97 -12.37 10.74
CA SER A 53 -3.98 -12.64 9.71
C SER A 53 -3.27 -13.02 8.40
N PRO A 54 -3.71 -14.08 7.69
CA PRO A 54 -3.04 -14.54 6.47
C PRO A 54 -3.02 -13.48 5.35
N GLU A 55 -3.79 -12.40 5.53
CA GLU A 55 -3.83 -11.26 4.62
C GLU A 55 -2.58 -10.37 4.72
N PHE A 56 -1.89 -10.32 5.88
CA PHE A 56 -0.75 -9.44 6.03
C PHE A 56 0.52 -10.04 5.44
N ALA A 57 1.10 -9.31 4.51
CA ALA A 57 2.42 -9.58 3.95
C ALA A 57 3.50 -9.01 4.88
N VAL A 58 4.07 -9.84 5.75
CA VAL A 58 5.07 -9.41 6.74
C VAL A 58 6.38 -10.15 6.54
N GLY A 59 7.43 -9.41 6.20
CA GLY A 59 8.79 -9.94 6.15
C GLY A 59 9.45 -9.95 7.54
N PRO A 60 10.52 -10.74 7.72
CA PRO A 60 11.19 -10.94 9.01
C PRO A 60 12.04 -9.74 9.45
N THR A 61 12.34 -8.81 8.55
CA THR A 61 13.26 -7.69 8.81
C THR A 61 12.58 -6.37 8.49
N MET A 62 12.71 -5.40 9.39
CA MET A 62 12.20 -4.04 9.20
C MET A 62 13.28 -3.14 8.59
N TYR A 63 12.85 -2.28 7.71
CA TYR A 63 13.65 -1.27 7.04
C TYR A 63 12.99 0.11 7.22
N SER A 64 13.76 1.17 7.01
CA SER A 64 13.21 2.52 6.94
C SER A 64 13.69 3.24 5.69
N ALA A 65 12.82 4.08 5.13
CA ALA A 65 13.15 4.93 4.00
C ALA A 65 12.53 6.33 4.18
N GLN A 66 13.13 7.33 3.54
CA GLN A 66 12.48 8.62 3.36
C GLN A 66 11.78 8.63 2.01
N ILE A 67 10.49 8.91 2.03
CA ILE A 67 9.68 9.14 0.82
C ILE A 67 9.25 10.60 0.77
N MET A 68 9.01 11.09 -0.44
CA MET A 68 8.47 12.46 -0.62
C MET A 68 6.95 12.39 -0.67
N GLY A 69 6.29 13.12 0.22
CA GLY A 69 4.85 13.36 0.20
C GLY A 69 4.52 14.78 -0.24
N PHE A 70 3.24 15.08 -0.41
CA PHE A 70 2.73 16.42 -0.68
C PHE A 70 1.54 16.71 0.23
N ALA A 71 1.63 17.80 0.98
CA ALA A 71 0.53 18.33 1.76
C ALA A 71 0.13 19.70 1.21
N GLY A 72 -1.13 19.87 0.79
CA GLY A 72 -1.60 21.12 0.20
C GLY A 72 -0.77 21.61 -1.01
N GLY A 73 -0.18 20.66 -1.78
CA GLY A 73 0.70 20.97 -2.90
C GLY A 73 2.17 21.23 -2.52
N THR A 74 2.52 21.26 -1.24
CA THR A 74 3.89 21.45 -0.77
C THR A 74 4.58 20.09 -0.54
N PRO A 75 5.77 19.85 -1.14
CA PRO A 75 6.50 18.61 -0.89
C PRO A 75 7.06 18.57 0.53
N PHE A 76 7.00 17.41 1.17
CA PHE A 76 7.62 17.13 2.47
C PHE A 76 8.27 15.75 2.47
N ALA A 77 9.31 15.58 3.29
CA ALA A 77 9.91 14.27 3.51
C ALA A 77 9.19 13.55 4.65
N LYS A 78 8.71 12.32 4.38
CA LYS A 78 8.11 11.42 5.38
C LYS A 78 8.99 10.21 5.56
N GLN A 79 9.35 9.88 6.78
CA GLN A 79 9.98 8.60 7.08
C GLN A 79 8.91 7.53 7.16
N VAL A 80 9.14 6.42 6.46
CA VAL A 80 8.29 5.23 6.50
C VAL A 80 9.10 4.02 6.93
N GLU A 81 8.44 3.12 7.62
CA GLU A 81 8.98 1.81 7.97
C GLU A 81 8.26 0.76 7.12
N TYR A 82 8.98 -0.27 6.71
CA TYR A 82 8.47 -1.32 5.84
C TYR A 82 9.20 -2.64 6.06
N SER A 83 8.59 -3.74 5.64
CA SER A 83 9.25 -5.03 5.51
C SER A 83 9.39 -5.42 4.03
N LEU A 84 10.24 -6.41 3.72
CA LEU A 84 10.34 -6.96 2.38
C LEU A 84 9.57 -8.28 2.28
N VAL A 85 8.65 -8.36 1.34
CA VAL A 85 7.92 -9.58 0.96
C VAL A 85 8.17 -9.83 -0.53
N ASP A 86 8.77 -10.94 -0.88
CA ASP A 86 9.22 -11.24 -2.26
C ASP A 86 10.07 -10.11 -2.88
N GLY A 87 10.85 -9.41 -2.05
CA GLY A 87 11.65 -8.25 -2.47
C GLY A 87 10.84 -6.95 -2.62
N MET A 88 9.53 -6.98 -2.41
CA MET A 88 8.64 -5.81 -2.43
C MET A 88 8.63 -5.14 -1.06
N PRO A 89 8.90 -3.83 -0.95
CA PRO A 89 8.75 -3.09 0.30
C PRO A 89 7.26 -2.92 0.61
N ILE A 90 6.83 -3.45 1.76
CA ILE A 90 5.45 -3.45 2.23
C ILE A 90 5.35 -2.70 3.55
N MET A 91 4.47 -1.73 3.63
CA MET A 91 4.04 -1.06 4.87
C MET A 91 2.57 -1.37 5.16
N GLU A 92 2.13 -1.12 6.39
CA GLU A 92 0.76 -1.42 6.85
C GLU A 92 0.30 -2.83 6.49
N GLY A 93 1.24 -3.79 6.38
CA GLY A 93 0.99 -5.21 6.18
C GLY A 93 0.62 -5.64 4.76
N ASP A 94 0.17 -4.73 3.89
CA ASP A 94 -0.35 -5.03 2.54
C ASP A 94 -0.18 -3.90 1.53
N ILE A 95 0.40 -2.77 1.93
CA ILE A 95 0.61 -1.62 1.04
C ILE A 95 2.03 -1.64 0.47
N ALA A 96 2.13 -1.86 -0.83
CA ALA A 96 3.40 -1.82 -1.54
C ALA A 96 3.92 -0.38 -1.72
N LEU A 97 5.20 -0.17 -1.44
CA LEU A 97 5.87 1.11 -1.61
C LEU A 97 6.70 1.13 -2.90
N ASN A 98 6.60 2.22 -3.64
CA ASN A 98 7.56 2.52 -4.70
C ASN A 98 8.62 3.49 -4.17
N LEU A 99 9.73 2.97 -3.66
CA LEU A 99 10.80 3.77 -3.06
C LEU A 99 11.48 4.74 -4.04
N ASN A 100 11.26 4.57 -5.34
CA ASN A 100 11.77 5.47 -6.39
C ASN A 100 10.80 6.61 -6.73
N GLN A 101 9.58 6.59 -6.21
CA GLN A 101 8.63 7.66 -6.42
C GLN A 101 8.85 8.82 -5.43
N THR A 102 8.70 10.04 -5.96
CA THR A 102 8.87 11.27 -5.18
C THR A 102 7.58 11.75 -4.52
N SER A 103 6.50 10.96 -4.55
CA SER A 103 5.23 11.39 -3.96
C SER A 103 4.29 10.23 -3.67
N TYR A 104 3.86 10.13 -2.42
CA TYR A 104 2.76 9.30 -1.96
C TYR A 104 1.64 10.21 -1.44
N ALA A 105 0.40 9.81 -1.64
CA ALA A 105 -0.75 10.53 -1.15
C ALA A 105 -1.71 9.55 -0.46
N GLY A 106 -2.32 9.95 0.61
CA GLY A 106 -2.95 9.06 1.60
C GLY A 106 -4.44 9.24 1.84
N THR A 107 -5.06 8.55 2.67
CA THR A 107 -6.38 8.00 2.99
C THR A 107 -7.44 7.92 1.86
N GLY A 108 -7.90 8.72 1.16
CA GLY A 108 -8.25 8.71 -0.26
C GLY A 108 -7.17 9.52 -0.91
N VAL A 109 -6.56 9.03 -1.96
CA VAL A 109 -5.49 9.75 -2.62
C VAL A 109 -5.99 11.13 -3.02
N PRO A 110 -5.53 12.24 -2.40
CA PRO A 110 -6.13 13.55 -2.66
C PRO A 110 -5.80 14.10 -4.05
N LEU A 111 -4.95 13.42 -4.82
CA LEU A 111 -4.46 13.90 -6.10
C LEU A 111 -5.01 13.07 -7.26
N ALA A 112 -5.77 13.72 -8.13
CA ALA A 112 -6.39 13.14 -9.30
C ALA A 112 -5.43 12.36 -10.24
N LYS A 113 -4.12 12.65 -10.21
CA LYS A 113 -3.10 11.91 -10.99
C LYS A 113 -2.95 10.44 -10.61
N TYR A 114 -3.41 10.04 -9.41
CA TYR A 114 -3.40 8.66 -8.95
C TYR A 114 -4.73 7.94 -9.19
N TYR A 115 -5.74 8.63 -9.74
CA TYR A 115 -6.99 7.99 -10.12
C TYR A 115 -6.88 7.40 -11.52
N TRP A 116 -7.51 6.28 -11.74
CA TRP A 116 -7.57 5.65 -13.05
C TRP A 116 -8.43 6.50 -14.01
N PRO A 117 -7.87 6.94 -15.13
CA PRO A 117 -8.62 7.77 -16.10
C PRO A 117 -9.91 7.09 -16.55
N ASN A 118 -10.97 7.87 -16.68
CA ASN A 118 -12.30 7.39 -17.08
C ASN A 118 -12.87 6.29 -16.17
N ASN A 119 -12.42 6.19 -14.92
CA ASN A 119 -12.77 5.14 -13.97
C ASN A 119 -12.45 3.72 -14.51
N LEU A 120 -11.48 3.60 -15.41
CA LEU A 120 -11.15 2.36 -16.11
C LEU A 120 -9.79 1.83 -15.68
N VAL A 121 -9.78 0.66 -15.05
CA VAL A 121 -8.60 -0.08 -14.62
C VAL A 121 -8.29 -1.15 -15.65
N ALA A 122 -7.21 -0.98 -16.40
CA ALA A 122 -6.71 -2.06 -17.24
C ALA A 122 -5.97 -3.10 -16.37
N TYR A 123 -6.11 -4.38 -16.67
CA TYR A 123 -5.46 -5.43 -15.88
C TYR A 123 -4.95 -6.60 -16.72
N GLU A 124 -3.94 -7.27 -16.21
CA GLU A 124 -3.45 -8.56 -16.67
C GLU A 124 -3.39 -9.53 -15.50
N ILE A 125 -3.50 -10.82 -15.78
CA ILE A 125 -3.32 -11.90 -14.81
C ILE A 125 -2.11 -12.72 -15.22
N ALA A 126 -1.20 -12.98 -14.28
CA ALA A 126 -0.02 -13.80 -14.53
C ALA A 126 -0.43 -15.18 -15.06
N PRO A 127 0.23 -15.69 -16.13
CA PRO A 127 -0.13 -16.97 -16.72
C PRO A 127 -0.07 -18.16 -15.76
N ASN A 128 0.77 -18.09 -14.74
CA ASN A 128 0.92 -19.09 -13.68
C ASN A 128 -0.04 -18.93 -12.50
N PHE A 129 -1.01 -18.01 -12.57
CA PHE A 129 -1.97 -17.79 -11.50
C PHE A 129 -3.04 -18.89 -11.50
N THR A 130 -3.13 -19.67 -10.43
CA THR A 130 -3.93 -20.91 -10.40
C THR A 130 -5.41 -20.69 -10.13
N ASN A 131 -5.78 -19.68 -9.32
CA ASN A 131 -7.18 -19.39 -8.97
C ASN A 131 -7.60 -18.02 -9.55
N GLN A 132 -7.78 -17.97 -10.86
CA GLN A 132 -8.16 -16.73 -11.54
C GLN A 132 -9.60 -16.30 -11.21
N ALA A 133 -10.48 -17.25 -10.85
CA ALA A 133 -11.87 -16.95 -10.52
C ALA A 133 -12.00 -15.90 -9.39
N ARG A 134 -11.16 -15.98 -8.34
CA ARG A 134 -11.22 -14.99 -7.25
C ARG A 134 -10.89 -13.55 -7.72
N ILE A 135 -10.09 -13.41 -8.81
CA ILE A 135 -9.77 -12.10 -9.40
C ILE A 135 -10.98 -11.60 -10.19
N THR A 136 -11.53 -12.44 -11.06
CA THR A 136 -12.68 -12.07 -11.88
C THR A 136 -13.93 -11.81 -11.05
N ASP A 137 -14.12 -12.55 -9.97
CA ASP A 137 -15.23 -12.36 -9.04
C ASP A 137 -15.06 -11.06 -8.23
N ALA A 138 -13.82 -10.73 -7.80
CA ALA A 138 -13.53 -9.46 -7.15
C ALA A 138 -13.75 -8.27 -8.10
N ILE A 139 -13.33 -8.37 -9.35
CA ILE A 139 -13.60 -7.38 -10.39
C ILE A 139 -15.11 -7.21 -10.58
N ALA A 140 -15.86 -8.30 -10.72
CA ALA A 140 -17.31 -8.25 -10.86
C ALA A 140 -17.99 -7.60 -9.64
N HIS A 141 -17.46 -7.84 -8.44
CA HIS A 141 -17.94 -7.18 -7.22
C HIS A 141 -17.76 -5.64 -7.30
N TRP A 142 -16.57 -5.18 -7.68
CA TRP A 142 -16.28 -3.75 -7.86
C TRP A 142 -17.16 -3.10 -8.92
N GLU A 143 -17.34 -3.75 -10.09
CA GLU A 143 -18.17 -3.25 -11.18
C GLU A 143 -19.66 -3.19 -10.83
N LYS A 144 -20.11 -4.11 -9.97
CA LYS A 144 -21.50 -4.15 -9.52
C LYS A 144 -21.87 -2.98 -8.62
N PHE A 145 -20.95 -2.58 -7.73
CA PHE A 145 -21.28 -1.65 -6.65
C PHE A 145 -20.72 -0.24 -6.85
N THR A 146 -19.80 -0.03 -7.81
CA THR A 146 -19.15 1.27 -8.04
C THR A 146 -19.16 1.65 -9.52
N SER A 147 -18.73 2.89 -9.79
CA SER A 147 -18.50 3.37 -11.16
C SER A 147 -17.18 2.90 -11.78
N ILE A 148 -16.32 2.18 -11.02
CA ILE A 148 -15.08 1.62 -11.54
C ILE A 148 -15.38 0.48 -12.52
N ARG A 149 -14.65 0.48 -13.63
CA ARG A 149 -14.74 -0.55 -14.67
C ARG A 149 -13.38 -1.15 -14.93
N PHE A 150 -13.37 -2.38 -15.41
CA PHE A 150 -12.13 -3.11 -15.67
C PHE A 150 -12.07 -3.56 -17.12
N ILE A 151 -10.87 -3.55 -17.70
CA ILE A 151 -10.63 -4.10 -19.03
C ILE A 151 -9.41 -5.00 -19.00
N GLN A 152 -9.58 -6.22 -19.46
CA GLN A 152 -8.45 -7.13 -19.60
C GLN A 152 -7.52 -6.62 -20.71
N ARG A 153 -6.25 -6.44 -20.34
CA ARG A 153 -5.19 -5.98 -21.23
C ARG A 153 -4.52 -7.19 -21.88
N ASP A 154 -4.26 -7.09 -23.19
CA ASP A 154 -3.53 -8.06 -23.97
C ASP A 154 -2.67 -7.36 -25.05
N SER A 155 -2.03 -8.15 -25.93
CA SER A 155 -1.17 -7.62 -26.99
C SER A 155 -1.91 -6.72 -27.99
N SER A 156 -3.22 -6.87 -28.16
CA SER A 156 -4.02 -6.10 -29.12
C SER A 156 -4.32 -4.68 -28.63
N ASN A 157 -4.45 -4.49 -27.32
CA ASN A 157 -4.83 -3.22 -26.70
C ASN A 157 -3.74 -2.61 -25.79
N ALA A 158 -2.59 -3.26 -25.67
CA ALA A 158 -1.49 -2.85 -24.76
C ALA A 158 -1.02 -1.40 -24.95
N LYS A 159 -1.02 -0.90 -26.19
CA LYS A 159 -0.63 0.49 -26.49
C LYS A 159 -1.66 1.51 -25.98
N GLN A 160 -2.93 1.13 -25.94
CA GLN A 160 -4.02 1.98 -25.46
C GLN A 160 -4.02 2.09 -23.94
N TYR A 161 -3.59 1.03 -23.26
CA TYR A 161 -3.58 0.93 -21.79
C TYR A 161 -2.15 0.75 -21.25
N PRO A 162 -1.30 1.80 -21.28
CA PRO A 162 0.08 1.71 -20.79
C PRO A 162 0.17 1.52 -19.27
N ASN A 163 -0.83 2.02 -18.52
CA ASN A 163 -0.95 1.88 -17.07
C ASN A 163 -1.92 0.74 -16.75
N TYR A 164 -1.49 -0.22 -15.94
CA TYR A 164 -2.31 -1.39 -15.65
C TYR A 164 -1.91 -2.12 -14.37
N VAL A 165 -2.88 -2.81 -13.79
CA VAL A 165 -2.70 -3.74 -12.67
C VAL A 165 -2.27 -5.10 -13.20
N TYR A 166 -1.28 -5.71 -12.56
CA TYR A 166 -0.83 -7.05 -12.86
C TYR A 166 -1.01 -7.96 -11.65
N PHE A 167 -2.03 -8.81 -11.68
CA PHE A 167 -2.26 -9.80 -10.63
C PHE A 167 -1.25 -10.93 -10.73
N GLN A 168 -0.51 -11.18 -9.66
CA GLN A 168 0.54 -12.19 -9.63
C GLN A 168 0.53 -13.00 -8.33
N PRO A 169 1.02 -14.26 -8.34
CA PRO A 169 1.28 -15.01 -7.11
C PRO A 169 2.30 -14.28 -6.24
N SER A 170 2.14 -14.36 -4.93
CA SER A 170 3.04 -13.79 -3.93
C SER A 170 2.92 -14.55 -2.60
N ASP A 171 3.80 -14.25 -1.64
CA ASP A 171 3.77 -14.81 -0.27
C ASP A 171 2.81 -14.05 0.68
N GLY A 172 2.12 -13.01 0.20
CA GLY A 172 1.12 -12.23 0.93
C GLY A 172 0.07 -11.64 0.01
N CYS A 173 -0.96 -11.00 0.59
CA CYS A 173 -1.88 -10.15 -0.15
C CYS A 173 -1.33 -8.71 -0.05
N TRP A 174 -1.17 -8.01 -1.15
CA TRP A 174 -0.70 -6.63 -1.13
C TRP A 174 -0.97 -5.90 -2.45
N SER A 175 -1.08 -4.58 -2.38
CA SER A 175 -1.26 -3.68 -3.53
C SER A 175 -0.58 -2.33 -3.33
N TYR A 176 -0.33 -1.62 -4.42
CA TYR A 176 -0.06 -0.19 -4.39
C TYR A 176 -1.35 0.60 -4.19
N VAL A 177 -1.24 1.78 -3.58
CA VAL A 177 -2.39 2.69 -3.41
C VAL A 177 -2.48 3.65 -4.59
N GLY A 178 -3.60 3.57 -5.33
CA GLY A 178 -3.84 4.36 -6.53
C GLY A 178 -3.00 3.94 -7.74
N MET A 179 -3.19 4.62 -8.86
CA MET A 179 -2.47 4.39 -10.11
C MET A 179 -1.02 4.89 -10.01
N GLN A 180 -0.04 3.99 -10.15
CA GLN A 180 1.39 4.31 -10.03
C GLN A 180 2.05 4.70 -11.36
N GLY A 181 1.37 4.43 -12.47
CA GLY A 181 1.94 4.54 -13.82
C GLY A 181 2.66 3.26 -14.27
N GLY A 182 2.51 2.92 -15.54
CA GLY A 182 3.05 1.68 -16.09
C GLY A 182 2.39 0.43 -15.50
N LYS A 183 3.18 -0.65 -15.41
CA LYS A 183 2.79 -1.90 -14.76
C LYS A 183 2.90 -1.76 -13.24
N GLN A 184 1.82 -2.00 -12.51
CA GLN A 184 1.82 -2.14 -11.05
C GLN A 184 1.25 -3.50 -10.63
N ALA A 185 1.91 -4.17 -9.69
CA ALA A 185 1.48 -5.49 -9.26
C ALA A 185 0.45 -5.41 -8.12
N ILE A 186 -0.48 -6.39 -8.12
CA ILE A 186 -1.19 -6.85 -6.94
C ILE A 186 -0.68 -8.26 -6.66
N GLY A 187 -0.06 -8.46 -5.49
CA GLY A 187 0.40 -9.75 -5.03
C GLY A 187 -0.72 -10.50 -4.30
N LEU A 188 -0.92 -11.77 -4.63
CA LEU A 188 -1.96 -12.59 -4.00
C LEU A 188 -1.43 -13.97 -3.65
N ALA A 189 -1.24 -14.23 -2.36
CA ALA A 189 -0.90 -15.55 -1.86
C ALA A 189 -2.03 -16.57 -2.09
N ALA A 190 -1.73 -17.85 -1.97
CA ALA A 190 -2.74 -18.90 -2.09
C ALA A 190 -3.85 -18.77 -1.04
N GLY A 191 -3.52 -18.23 0.15
CA GLY A 191 -4.47 -18.01 1.24
C GLY A 191 -5.31 -16.73 1.12
N CYS A 192 -5.03 -15.82 0.18
CA CYS A 192 -5.87 -14.63 -0.02
C CYS A 192 -7.27 -15.04 -0.49
N SER A 193 -8.29 -14.63 0.25
CA SER A 193 -9.71 -14.88 -0.08
C SER A 193 -10.20 -13.98 -1.23
N LEU A 194 -11.45 -14.17 -1.64
CA LEU A 194 -12.15 -13.22 -2.51
C LEU A 194 -12.18 -11.82 -1.88
N GLY A 195 -12.55 -11.72 -0.60
CA GLY A 195 -12.62 -10.45 0.12
C GLY A 195 -11.26 -9.77 0.25
N ASN A 196 -10.16 -10.52 0.47
CA ASN A 196 -8.81 -9.94 0.39
C ASN A 196 -8.53 -9.38 -1.02
N THR A 197 -8.94 -10.08 -2.08
CA THR A 197 -8.74 -9.59 -3.45
C THR A 197 -9.56 -8.31 -3.72
N VAL A 198 -10.78 -8.21 -3.18
CA VAL A 198 -11.60 -6.99 -3.22
C VAL A 198 -10.89 -5.85 -2.47
N HIS A 199 -10.30 -6.14 -1.30
CA HIS A 199 -9.51 -5.20 -0.50
C HIS A 199 -8.28 -4.68 -1.27
N GLU A 200 -7.48 -5.56 -1.88
CA GLU A 200 -6.30 -5.15 -2.65
C GLU A 200 -6.65 -4.29 -3.87
N ILE A 201 -7.79 -4.56 -4.50
CA ILE A 201 -8.33 -3.68 -5.54
C ILE A 201 -8.72 -2.32 -4.94
N GLY A 202 -9.22 -2.29 -3.69
CA GLY A 202 -9.50 -1.05 -2.95
C GLY A 202 -8.27 -0.15 -2.85
N HIS A 203 -7.13 -0.72 -2.48
CA HIS A 203 -5.86 0.01 -2.55
C HIS A 203 -5.55 0.48 -3.97
N ALA A 204 -5.60 -0.40 -4.96
CA ALA A 204 -5.29 -0.05 -6.34
C ALA A 204 -6.16 1.09 -6.90
N VAL A 205 -7.40 1.25 -6.43
CA VAL A 205 -8.27 2.37 -6.82
C VAL A 205 -8.11 3.60 -5.92
N GLY A 206 -7.26 3.56 -4.89
CA GLY A 206 -6.84 4.73 -4.11
C GLY A 206 -7.33 4.78 -2.68
N LEU A 207 -7.88 3.70 -2.11
CA LEU A 207 -8.28 3.63 -0.71
C LEU A 207 -7.10 3.23 0.17
N TRP A 208 -6.98 3.87 1.34
CA TRP A 208 -6.11 3.49 2.44
C TRP A 208 -6.89 2.71 3.49
N HIS A 209 -6.20 2.29 4.55
CA HIS A 209 -6.86 1.64 5.66
C HIS A 209 -7.73 2.59 6.45
N GLU A 210 -8.90 2.13 6.87
CA GLU A 210 -9.86 2.93 7.62
C GLU A 210 -9.33 3.32 9.01
N GLN A 211 -8.62 2.41 9.72
CA GLN A 211 -8.00 2.72 11.02
C GLN A 211 -6.82 3.69 10.94
N SER A 212 -6.35 4.06 9.75
CA SER A 212 -5.29 5.05 9.54
C SER A 212 -5.83 6.47 9.32
N ARG A 213 -7.15 6.67 9.38
CA ARG A 213 -7.82 7.99 9.30
C ARG A 213 -7.35 8.94 10.40
N ILE A 214 -7.43 10.23 10.11
CA ILE A 214 -7.05 11.29 11.07
C ILE A 214 -7.96 11.26 12.30
N ASP A 215 -9.28 11.04 12.08
CA ASP A 215 -10.31 11.04 13.12
C ASP A 215 -10.46 9.69 13.86
N ARG A 216 -9.69 8.66 13.51
CA ARG A 216 -9.86 7.29 14.05
C ARG A 216 -9.88 7.20 15.58
N ASP A 217 -9.13 8.08 16.27
CA ASP A 217 -9.03 8.04 17.73
C ASP A 217 -10.34 8.47 18.42
N ASP A 218 -11.28 9.07 17.70
CA ASP A 218 -12.64 9.33 18.17
C ASP A 218 -13.51 8.07 18.15
N HIS A 219 -13.12 7.05 17.38
CA HIS A 219 -13.91 5.85 17.07
C HIS A 219 -13.32 4.58 17.64
N VAL A 220 -12.00 4.41 17.58
CA VAL A 220 -11.28 3.22 18.07
C VAL A 220 -10.16 3.59 19.02
N THR A 221 -9.78 2.64 19.88
CA THR A 221 -8.60 2.73 20.74
C THR A 221 -7.56 1.73 20.23
N ILE A 222 -6.33 2.20 19.99
CA ILE A 222 -5.20 1.34 19.65
C ILE A 222 -4.47 0.94 20.94
N LEU A 223 -4.38 -0.37 21.18
CA LEU A 223 -3.72 -0.95 22.34
C LEU A 223 -2.28 -1.35 22.00
N TYR A 224 -1.40 -0.36 21.96
CA TYR A 224 0.02 -0.54 21.55
C TYR A 224 0.75 -1.58 22.39
N GLU A 225 0.38 -1.80 23.64
CA GLU A 225 0.93 -2.82 24.53
C GLU A 225 0.68 -4.24 24.03
N ASN A 226 -0.32 -4.46 23.19
CA ASN A 226 -0.64 -5.75 22.59
C ASN A 226 -0.03 -5.93 21.18
N ILE A 227 0.49 -4.85 20.57
CA ILE A 227 1.07 -4.88 19.24
C ILE A 227 2.52 -5.37 19.32
N VAL A 228 2.94 -6.15 18.32
CA VAL A 228 4.36 -6.45 18.09
C VAL A 228 5.10 -5.13 17.96
N THR A 229 6.12 -4.88 18.79
CA THR A 229 6.76 -3.57 18.92
C THR A 229 7.30 -3.05 17.60
N SER A 230 7.93 -3.94 16.80
CA SER A 230 8.45 -3.61 15.46
C SER A 230 7.37 -3.36 14.42
N MET A 231 6.09 -3.63 14.71
CA MET A 231 4.95 -3.43 13.79
C MET A 231 4.04 -2.27 14.20
N ALA A 232 4.41 -1.53 15.25
CA ALA A 232 3.59 -0.43 15.77
C ALA A 232 3.35 0.70 14.75
N PHE A 233 4.29 0.90 13.83
CA PHE A 233 4.20 1.90 12.76
C PHE A 233 3.02 1.64 11.79
N ASN A 234 2.55 0.38 11.65
CA ASN A 234 1.38 0.03 10.82
C ASN A 234 0.07 0.63 11.35
N PHE A 235 0.13 1.25 12.51
CA PHE A 235 -1.00 1.96 13.13
C PHE A 235 -0.83 3.48 13.08
N ASN A 236 0.10 4.01 12.29
CA ASN A 236 0.25 5.44 12.10
C ASN A 236 -0.94 6.01 11.31
N LYS A 237 -1.34 7.25 11.64
CA LYS A 237 -2.38 7.97 10.90
C LYS A 237 -1.82 8.67 9.67
N HIS A 238 -2.60 8.76 8.62
CA HIS A 238 -2.28 9.50 7.39
C HIS A 238 -2.65 10.98 7.50
N VAL A 239 -1.98 11.70 8.41
CA VAL A 239 -2.30 13.11 8.73
C VAL A 239 -2.02 14.06 7.57
N THR A 240 -0.99 13.79 6.76
CA THR A 240 -0.50 14.70 5.72
C THR A 240 -0.70 14.19 4.30
N ASP A 241 -0.98 12.92 4.17
CA ASP A 241 -1.05 12.17 2.92
C ASP A 241 -2.40 11.45 2.72
N GLY A 242 -3.39 11.74 3.59
CA GLY A 242 -4.75 11.23 3.56
C GLY A 242 -5.83 12.29 3.48
N GLU A 243 -6.98 11.92 2.91
CA GLU A 243 -8.22 12.68 2.96
C GLU A 243 -9.31 11.77 3.56
N ASP A 244 -9.77 12.09 4.77
CA ASP A 244 -10.90 11.38 5.37
C ASP A 244 -12.18 11.72 4.59
N ILE A 245 -12.80 10.71 3.98
CA ILE A 245 -14.00 10.86 3.17
C ILE A 245 -15.20 10.29 3.90
N GLY A 246 -16.22 11.10 4.13
CA GLY A 246 -17.39 10.67 4.92
C GLY A 246 -17.06 10.46 6.40
N GLY A 247 -17.95 9.79 7.13
CA GLY A 247 -17.72 9.39 8.53
C GLY A 247 -16.90 8.12 8.63
N TYR A 248 -16.37 7.83 9.84
CA TYR A 248 -15.65 6.59 10.13
C TYR A 248 -16.54 5.37 9.91
N ASP A 249 -16.04 4.37 9.17
CA ASP A 249 -16.82 3.20 8.77
C ASP A 249 -16.23 1.91 9.39
N PHE A 250 -16.81 1.44 10.49
CA PHE A 250 -16.41 0.17 11.13
C PHE A 250 -16.61 -1.03 10.20
N GLY A 251 -17.57 -0.95 9.26
CA GLY A 251 -17.87 -1.99 8.27
C GLY A 251 -16.99 -1.95 7.02
N SER A 252 -16.08 -0.99 6.89
CA SER A 252 -15.20 -0.86 5.73
C SER A 252 -14.40 -2.15 5.51
N ILE A 253 -14.32 -2.60 4.25
CA ILE A 253 -13.44 -3.71 3.87
C ILE A 253 -11.96 -3.34 4.06
N MET A 254 -11.66 -2.03 4.11
CA MET A 254 -10.31 -1.50 4.34
C MET A 254 -9.95 -1.39 5.84
N HIS A 255 -10.84 -1.79 6.76
CA HIS A 255 -10.54 -1.75 8.19
C HIS A 255 -9.78 -3.01 8.64
N TYR A 256 -8.76 -2.84 9.50
CA TYR A 256 -8.07 -3.95 10.14
C TYR A 256 -8.98 -4.74 11.07
N PRO A 257 -8.73 -6.05 11.27
CA PRO A 257 -9.37 -6.82 12.32
C PRO A 257 -8.87 -6.41 13.71
N ARG A 258 -9.65 -6.74 14.75
CA ARG A 258 -9.34 -6.41 16.16
C ARG A 258 -7.94 -6.82 16.62
N LYS A 259 -7.39 -7.92 16.07
CA LYS A 259 -6.12 -8.53 16.49
C LYS A 259 -4.97 -8.32 15.51
N ALA A 260 -5.09 -7.35 14.61
CA ALA A 260 -4.03 -7.03 13.66
C ALA A 260 -2.69 -6.85 14.38
N PHE A 261 -1.65 -7.56 13.92
CA PHE A 261 -0.29 -7.51 14.48
C PHE A 261 -0.18 -7.78 16.00
N SER A 262 -1.10 -8.55 16.58
CA SER A 262 -1.09 -8.88 17.99
C SER A 262 0.09 -9.78 18.35
N LYS A 263 0.86 -9.44 19.40
CA LYS A 263 1.94 -10.28 19.94
C LYS A 263 1.49 -11.31 20.98
N ASN A 264 0.27 -11.18 21.48
CA ASN A 264 -0.23 -11.97 22.60
C ASN A 264 -1.66 -12.51 22.42
N GLY A 265 -2.22 -12.41 21.18
CA GLY A 265 -3.57 -12.87 20.83
C GLY A 265 -4.70 -12.00 21.39
N LYS A 266 -4.39 -10.88 22.06
CA LYS A 266 -5.38 -9.90 22.52
C LYS A 266 -5.67 -8.88 21.46
N ASP A 267 -6.76 -8.13 21.62
CA ASP A 267 -7.13 -7.06 20.72
C ASP A 267 -6.05 -5.97 20.68
N THR A 268 -5.76 -5.48 19.51
CA THR A 268 -4.88 -4.34 19.22
C THR A 268 -5.68 -3.12 18.81
N ILE A 269 -6.91 -3.33 18.30
CA ILE A 269 -7.88 -2.28 17.98
C ILE A 269 -9.18 -2.59 18.71
N VAL A 270 -9.69 -1.64 19.48
CA VAL A 270 -10.96 -1.77 20.20
C VAL A 270 -11.89 -0.63 19.79
N PRO A 271 -12.98 -0.92 19.06
CA PRO A 271 -14.02 0.06 18.80
C PRO A 271 -14.66 0.56 20.09
N LYS A 272 -14.86 1.89 20.22
CA LYS A 272 -15.41 2.48 21.44
C LYS A 272 -16.85 2.05 21.72
N ASN A 273 -17.61 1.71 20.67
CA ASN A 273 -18.99 1.24 20.75
C ASN A 273 -19.11 -0.28 20.57
N ASP A 274 -18.00 -1.02 20.66
CA ASP A 274 -17.91 -2.47 20.43
C ASP A 274 -18.42 -2.95 19.07
N GLU A 275 -18.39 -2.08 18.06
CA GLU A 275 -18.76 -2.41 16.68
C GLU A 275 -17.86 -3.50 16.09
N PRO A 276 -18.39 -4.38 15.23
CA PRO A 276 -17.56 -5.35 14.50
C PRO A 276 -16.67 -4.62 13.48
N ILE A 277 -15.40 -5.05 13.38
CA ILE A 277 -14.41 -4.52 12.44
C ILE A 277 -13.63 -5.64 11.75
N GLY A 278 -13.04 -5.32 10.58
CA GLY A 278 -12.12 -6.23 9.87
C GLY A 278 -12.83 -7.30 9.05
N GLN A 279 -14.02 -7.02 8.53
CA GLN A 279 -14.71 -7.91 7.60
C GLN A 279 -13.95 -7.99 6.26
N ARG A 280 -14.08 -9.14 5.57
CA ARG A 280 -13.54 -9.39 4.23
C ARG A 280 -14.58 -10.05 3.34
N ASP A 281 -15.83 -9.54 3.38
CA ASP A 281 -16.96 -10.11 2.64
C ASP A 281 -17.38 -9.21 1.47
N VAL A 282 -17.63 -7.91 1.73
CA VAL A 282 -18.22 -6.98 0.76
C VAL A 282 -17.68 -5.56 0.93
N LEU A 283 -17.78 -4.77 -0.14
CA LEU A 283 -17.64 -3.31 -0.03
C LEU A 283 -18.75 -2.75 0.86
N SER A 284 -18.40 -1.93 1.83
CA SER A 284 -19.36 -1.21 2.65
C SER A 284 -19.99 -0.05 1.89
N PRO A 285 -21.10 0.51 2.37
CA PRO A 285 -21.63 1.78 1.83
C PRO A 285 -20.61 2.93 1.90
N GLY A 286 -19.76 2.98 2.94
CA GLY A 286 -18.67 3.96 3.08
C GLY A 286 -17.59 3.78 2.04
N ASP A 287 -17.13 2.55 1.78
CA ASP A 287 -16.17 2.24 0.73
C ASP A 287 -16.66 2.70 -0.65
N ILE A 288 -17.92 2.37 -0.98
CA ILE A 288 -18.54 2.75 -2.23
C ILE A 288 -18.61 4.29 -2.35
N ALA A 289 -19.11 4.97 -1.31
CA ALA A 289 -19.25 6.42 -1.31
C ALA A 289 -17.91 7.14 -1.43
N ALA A 290 -16.85 6.62 -0.78
CA ALA A 290 -15.51 7.17 -0.86
C ALA A 290 -14.95 7.09 -2.29
N VAL A 291 -15.08 5.94 -2.95
CA VAL A 291 -14.64 5.77 -4.34
C VAL A 291 -15.44 6.68 -5.29
N GLU A 292 -16.75 6.71 -5.17
CA GLU A 292 -17.59 7.58 -6.02
C GLU A 292 -17.22 9.07 -5.83
N TYR A 293 -16.96 9.51 -4.60
CA TYR A 293 -16.51 10.87 -4.31
C TYR A 293 -15.14 11.17 -4.96
N MET A 294 -14.16 10.27 -4.82
CA MET A 294 -12.82 10.44 -5.40
C MET A 294 -12.91 10.57 -6.93
N TYR A 295 -13.62 9.65 -7.57
CA TYR A 295 -13.67 9.56 -9.04
C TYR A 295 -14.61 10.61 -9.68
N ALA A 296 -15.55 11.18 -8.93
CA ALA A 296 -16.33 12.34 -9.38
C ALA A 296 -15.44 13.59 -9.57
N LYS A 297 -14.31 13.70 -8.88
CA LYS A 297 -13.32 14.79 -9.05
C LYS A 297 -12.67 14.82 -10.43
N LEU A 298 -12.63 13.68 -11.15
CA LEU A 298 -12.09 13.60 -12.52
C LEU A 298 -13.01 14.21 -13.58
N LYS A 299 -14.28 14.41 -13.27
CA LYS A 299 -15.29 14.89 -14.21
C LYS A 299 -15.41 16.43 -14.23
N LYS A 300 -14.62 17.11 -13.42
CA LYS A 300 -14.55 18.57 -13.34
C LYS A 300 -13.30 19.10 -14.05
#